data_4d826526f8c55bdfcedf0f7c9c0eb973
#
_entry.id   4d826526f8c55bdfcedf0f7c9c0eb973
#
_cell.length_a   1.000
_cell.length_b   1.000
_cell.length_c   1.000
_cell.angle_alpha   90.00
_cell.angle_beta   90.00
_cell.angle_gamma   90.00
#
_symmetry.space_group_name_H-M   'P 1'
#
loop_
_entity.id
_entity.type
_entity.pdbx_description
1 polymer ?
#
loop_
_entity_poly.entity_id
_entity_poly.type
_entity_poly.pdbx_seq_one_letter_code
_entity_poly.pdbx_strand_id
1 'polypeptide(L)'
;MIECCHIRSFGNKKINKMKQCIIVIPIYKSSPKESEIASFKQSLQILKTHDITIFTHKNCDLHVYMNIADFIGKKVSVEFFAADYFKSVAGYNDLCFSAEFYERFSDYEYMCIYQLDAWVFRDEIDYWCRKGYDFIGAPIFYAYNNKKFTNKVCGIGNGGFCIRRISHCLKMINSNQKKTFIKPIPLIKLYWNYFLYDDKFTKSILMRLRIIPTIILKMFGNRNTIEYYRINHINEDMIFGTWSTLSWGFNGKIPCADEAAKFSFEVHPEMLFEKNGNQLPFGCHAFEKWDYNSFWSKYIKF
;
A
#
# COMPACT_ATOMS: atom_id res chain seq x y z
N MET A 1 48.89 -17.01 -42.43
CA MET A 1 47.90 -17.65 -41.56
C MET A 1 47.14 -16.51 -40.89
N ILE A 2 45.91 -16.29 -41.31
CA ILE A 2 45.04 -15.21 -40.80
C ILE A 2 43.97 -15.90 -39.93
N GLU A 3 44.04 -15.66 -38.63
CA GLU A 3 43.03 -16.17 -37.68
C GLU A 3 41.72 -15.43 -37.81
N CYS A 4 40.65 -16.17 -38.10
CA CYS A 4 39.30 -15.70 -38.14
C CYS A 4 38.77 -15.40 -36.72
N CYS A 5 38.53 -14.14 -36.38
CA CYS A 5 37.77 -13.72 -35.23
C CYS A 5 36.33 -14.22 -35.31
N HIS A 6 35.93 -15.13 -34.46
CA HIS A 6 34.52 -15.50 -34.26
C HIS A 6 33.78 -14.37 -33.58
N ILE A 7 32.93 -13.65 -34.34
CA ILE A 7 31.94 -12.72 -33.79
C ILE A 7 30.80 -13.55 -33.19
N ARG A 8 30.75 -13.60 -31.86
CA ARG A 8 29.57 -14.13 -31.16
C ARG A 8 28.36 -13.21 -31.43
N SER A 9 27.35 -13.72 -32.11
CA SER A 9 26.08 -13.07 -32.29
C SER A 9 25.42 -12.92 -30.91
N PHE A 10 25.26 -11.68 -30.45
CA PHE A 10 24.39 -11.38 -29.34
C PHE A 10 22.95 -11.61 -29.80
N GLY A 11 22.33 -12.68 -29.28
CA GLY A 11 20.95 -12.99 -29.53
C GLY A 11 20.08 -11.80 -29.09
N ASN A 12 19.17 -11.37 -29.98
CA ASN A 12 18.15 -10.36 -29.73
C ASN A 12 17.29 -10.81 -28.53
N LYS A 13 17.58 -10.34 -27.31
CA LYS A 13 16.61 -10.38 -26.22
C LYS A 13 15.42 -9.54 -26.68
N LYS A 14 14.30 -10.18 -27.01
CA LYS A 14 13.01 -9.50 -27.12
C LYS A 14 12.84 -8.66 -25.87
N ILE A 15 12.87 -7.33 -25.99
CA ILE A 15 12.48 -6.41 -24.94
C ILE A 15 10.98 -6.64 -24.77
N ASN A 16 10.60 -7.51 -23.84
CA ASN A 16 9.20 -7.66 -23.47
C ASN A 16 8.75 -6.31 -22.92
N LYS A 17 7.74 -5.69 -23.55
CA LYS A 17 7.14 -4.46 -23.06
C LYS A 17 6.62 -4.74 -21.65
N MET A 18 7.11 -3.99 -20.67
CA MET A 18 6.65 -4.07 -19.27
C MET A 18 5.14 -3.90 -19.21
N LYS A 19 4.45 -4.79 -18.50
CA LYS A 19 3.01 -4.70 -18.28
C LYS A 19 2.71 -3.55 -17.31
N GLN A 20 1.52 -2.97 -17.40
CA GLN A 20 1.22 -1.76 -16.63
C GLN A 20 0.99 -2.03 -15.15
N CYS A 21 0.07 -2.93 -14.79
CA CYS A 21 -0.28 -3.20 -13.40
C CYS A 21 -0.67 -4.66 -13.19
N ILE A 22 -0.26 -5.21 -12.04
CA ILE A 22 -0.75 -6.47 -11.49
C ILE A 22 -1.60 -6.20 -10.26
N ILE A 23 -2.71 -6.90 -10.11
CA ILE A 23 -3.53 -6.87 -8.89
C ILE A 23 -3.12 -8.04 -8.03
N VAL A 24 -2.75 -7.80 -6.78
CA VAL A 24 -2.30 -8.83 -5.85
C VAL A 24 -3.20 -8.88 -4.62
N ILE A 25 -3.74 -10.06 -4.34
CA ILE A 25 -4.73 -10.29 -3.29
C ILE A 25 -4.12 -11.20 -2.23
N PRO A 26 -3.86 -10.70 -0.99
CA PRO A 26 -3.38 -11.53 0.11
C PRO A 26 -4.47 -12.46 0.62
N ILE A 27 -4.18 -13.76 0.64
CA ILE A 27 -5.05 -14.76 1.27
C ILE A 27 -4.26 -15.45 2.37
N TYR A 28 -4.73 -15.37 3.60
CA TYR A 28 -4.07 -15.95 4.77
C TYR A 28 -4.97 -16.91 5.57
N LYS A 29 -6.21 -17.14 5.09
CA LYS A 29 -7.15 -18.08 5.69
C LYS A 29 -7.97 -18.79 4.63
N SER A 30 -8.24 -20.07 4.88
CA SER A 30 -8.99 -20.95 3.98
C SER A 30 -10.51 -20.74 4.03
N SER A 31 -11.01 -20.15 5.13
CA SER A 31 -12.44 -19.91 5.35
C SER A 31 -12.72 -18.41 5.40
N PRO A 32 -13.01 -17.78 4.25
CA PRO A 32 -13.35 -16.35 4.21
C PRO A 32 -14.72 -16.08 4.85
N LYS A 33 -14.90 -14.86 5.35
CA LYS A 33 -16.21 -14.34 5.74
C LYS A 33 -17.07 -14.06 4.51
N GLU A 34 -18.38 -13.88 4.70
CA GLU A 34 -19.30 -13.52 3.63
C GLU A 34 -18.92 -12.21 2.92
N SER A 35 -18.56 -11.19 3.69
CA SER A 35 -18.06 -9.91 3.17
C SER A 35 -16.77 -10.06 2.33
N GLU A 36 -15.85 -10.94 2.76
CA GLU A 36 -14.61 -11.22 2.02
C GLU A 36 -14.88 -11.98 0.72
N ILE A 37 -15.84 -12.90 0.72
CA ILE A 37 -16.31 -13.59 -0.49
C ILE A 37 -16.91 -12.56 -1.47
N ALA A 38 -17.73 -11.65 -0.98
CA ALA A 38 -18.35 -10.63 -1.81
C ALA A 38 -17.28 -9.67 -2.38
N SER A 39 -16.33 -9.22 -1.56
CA SER A 39 -15.21 -8.39 -1.99
C SER A 39 -14.34 -9.08 -3.04
N PHE A 40 -14.04 -10.37 -2.85
CA PHE A 40 -13.29 -11.16 -3.84
C PHE A 40 -14.03 -11.24 -5.16
N LYS A 41 -15.33 -11.59 -5.14
CA LYS A 41 -16.17 -11.62 -6.36
C LYS A 41 -16.18 -10.25 -7.06
N GLN A 42 -16.37 -9.17 -6.29
CA GLN A 42 -16.39 -7.81 -6.80
C GLN A 42 -15.08 -7.46 -7.52
N SER A 43 -13.93 -7.77 -6.92
CA SER A 43 -12.62 -7.52 -7.54
C SER A 43 -12.46 -8.27 -8.86
N LEU A 44 -12.87 -9.54 -8.92
CA LEU A 44 -12.78 -10.36 -10.14
C LEU A 44 -13.70 -9.85 -11.26
N GLN A 45 -14.88 -9.30 -10.91
CA GLN A 45 -15.85 -8.80 -11.88
C GLN A 45 -15.47 -7.43 -12.42
N ILE A 46 -15.13 -6.50 -11.52
CA ILE A 46 -14.82 -5.11 -11.89
C ILE A 46 -13.45 -5.01 -12.56
N LEU A 47 -12.43 -5.72 -12.02
CA LEU A 47 -11.05 -5.64 -12.51
C LEU A 47 -10.70 -6.79 -13.46
N LYS A 48 -11.68 -7.31 -14.18
CA LYS A 48 -11.55 -8.51 -15.03
C LYS A 48 -10.52 -8.38 -16.16
N THR A 49 -10.22 -7.16 -16.59
CA THR A 49 -9.29 -6.89 -17.70
C THR A 49 -7.83 -6.96 -17.28
N HIS A 50 -7.55 -6.90 -15.97
CA HIS A 50 -6.20 -6.90 -15.40
C HIS A 50 -5.75 -8.29 -14.99
N ASP A 51 -4.44 -8.52 -14.95
CA ASP A 51 -3.88 -9.73 -14.36
C ASP A 51 -4.09 -9.70 -12.84
N ILE A 52 -4.61 -10.79 -12.28
CA ILE A 52 -4.89 -10.94 -10.85
C ILE A 52 -4.13 -12.13 -10.30
N THR A 53 -3.42 -11.92 -9.19
CA THR A 53 -2.64 -12.96 -8.49
C THR A 53 -3.03 -13.00 -7.02
N ILE A 54 -3.38 -14.19 -6.53
CA ILE A 54 -3.42 -14.45 -5.09
C ILE A 54 -2.00 -14.66 -4.60
N PHE A 55 -1.62 -14.04 -3.49
CA PHE A 55 -0.39 -14.39 -2.79
C PHE A 55 -0.68 -14.92 -1.40
N THR A 56 -0.03 -16.04 -1.04
CA THR A 56 -0.34 -16.83 0.14
C THR A 56 0.83 -17.74 0.54
N HIS A 57 0.60 -18.66 1.45
CA HIS A 57 1.54 -19.72 1.81
C HIS A 57 1.02 -21.11 1.39
N LYS A 58 1.93 -22.08 1.17
CA LYS A 58 1.60 -23.40 0.62
C LYS A 58 0.55 -24.20 1.40
N ASN A 59 0.39 -23.93 2.70
CA ASN A 59 -0.56 -24.64 3.55
C ASN A 59 -1.95 -23.97 3.61
N CYS A 60 -2.19 -22.87 2.87
CA CYS A 60 -3.49 -22.24 2.80
C CYS A 60 -4.33 -22.93 1.72
N ASP A 61 -5.47 -23.47 2.10
CA ASP A 61 -6.41 -24.03 1.13
C ASP A 61 -7.13 -22.89 0.39
N LEU A 62 -7.00 -22.89 -0.92
CA LEU A 62 -7.58 -21.87 -1.82
C LEU A 62 -8.84 -22.36 -2.55
N HIS A 63 -9.35 -23.55 -2.23
CA HIS A 63 -10.45 -24.17 -2.99
C HIS A 63 -11.66 -23.24 -3.14
N VAL A 64 -12.07 -22.55 -2.07
CA VAL A 64 -13.20 -21.61 -2.10
C VAL A 64 -12.95 -20.45 -3.09
N TYR A 65 -11.75 -19.87 -3.06
CA TYR A 65 -11.37 -18.75 -3.92
C TYR A 65 -11.25 -19.16 -5.40
N MET A 66 -10.65 -20.32 -5.65
CA MET A 66 -10.48 -20.83 -7.02
C MET A 66 -11.83 -21.21 -7.64
N ASN A 67 -12.74 -21.84 -6.88
CA ASN A 67 -14.10 -22.11 -7.35
C ASN A 67 -14.86 -20.82 -7.72
N ILE A 68 -14.70 -19.76 -6.94
CA ILE A 68 -15.31 -18.47 -7.25
C ILE A 68 -14.71 -17.88 -8.55
N ALA A 69 -13.39 -17.97 -8.71
CA ALA A 69 -12.71 -17.49 -9.92
C ALA A 69 -13.17 -18.26 -11.16
N ASP A 70 -13.25 -19.59 -11.07
CA ASP A 70 -13.73 -20.46 -12.14
C ASP A 70 -15.21 -20.18 -12.49
N PHE A 71 -16.07 -19.99 -11.49
CA PHE A 71 -17.47 -19.63 -11.69
C PHE A 71 -17.65 -18.29 -12.42
N ILE A 72 -16.80 -17.30 -12.12
CA ILE A 72 -16.79 -16.00 -12.81
C ILE A 72 -16.12 -16.08 -14.19
N GLY A 73 -15.36 -17.15 -14.46
CA GLY A 73 -14.57 -17.29 -15.68
C GLY A 73 -13.32 -16.40 -15.70
N LYS A 74 -12.78 -16.07 -14.51
CA LYS A 74 -11.59 -15.24 -14.37
C LYS A 74 -10.38 -16.09 -14.00
N LYS A 75 -9.36 -16.10 -14.88
CA LYS A 75 -8.08 -16.75 -14.56
C LYS A 75 -7.35 -15.94 -13.49
N VAL A 76 -7.00 -16.62 -12.39
CA VAL A 76 -6.22 -16.06 -11.27
C VAL A 76 -4.96 -16.89 -11.12
N SER A 77 -3.81 -16.25 -11.01
CA SER A 77 -2.54 -16.92 -10.69
C SER A 77 -2.32 -16.95 -9.18
N VAL A 78 -1.37 -17.79 -8.73
CA VAL A 78 -1.05 -17.93 -7.31
C VAL A 78 0.47 -17.85 -7.12
N GLU A 79 0.90 -17.02 -6.18
CA GLU A 79 2.28 -16.90 -5.73
C GLU A 79 2.41 -17.32 -4.26
N PHE A 80 3.40 -18.16 -3.97
CA PHE A 80 3.62 -18.67 -2.62
C PHE A 80 4.83 -18.02 -1.96
N PHE A 81 4.64 -17.59 -0.71
CA PHE A 81 5.67 -17.07 0.17
C PHE A 81 5.76 -17.88 1.46
N ALA A 82 6.76 -17.59 2.30
CA ALA A 82 6.93 -18.25 3.58
C ALA A 82 5.72 -18.01 4.51
N ALA A 83 5.29 -19.07 5.21
CA ALA A 83 4.08 -19.01 6.05
C ALA A 83 4.19 -17.98 7.18
N ASP A 84 5.39 -17.68 7.65
CA ASP A 84 5.62 -16.71 8.72
C ASP A 84 5.14 -15.30 8.37
N TYR A 85 5.16 -14.94 7.11
CA TYR A 85 4.64 -13.66 6.64
C TYR A 85 3.13 -13.49 6.81
N PHE A 86 2.39 -14.57 6.98
CA PHE A 86 0.93 -14.56 7.07
C PHE A 86 0.39 -14.78 8.49
N LYS A 87 1.27 -14.90 9.48
CA LYS A 87 0.87 -15.16 10.89
C LYS A 87 0.43 -13.91 11.64
N SER A 88 0.84 -12.72 11.18
CA SER A 88 0.57 -11.45 11.87
C SER A 88 0.72 -10.25 10.93
N VAL A 89 0.20 -9.10 11.36
CA VAL A 89 0.42 -7.82 10.68
C VAL A 89 1.91 -7.49 10.54
N ALA A 90 2.73 -7.81 11.56
CA ALA A 90 4.17 -7.61 11.51
C ALA A 90 4.82 -8.48 10.42
N GLY A 91 4.44 -9.76 10.33
CA GLY A 91 4.89 -10.67 9.27
C GLY A 91 4.50 -10.15 7.89
N TYR A 92 3.26 -9.70 7.72
CA TYR A 92 2.80 -9.09 6.47
C TYR A 92 3.61 -7.84 6.09
N ASN A 93 3.87 -6.96 7.05
CA ASN A 93 4.76 -5.81 6.84
C ASN A 93 6.17 -6.25 6.43
N ASP A 94 6.71 -7.30 7.05
CA ASP A 94 8.01 -7.86 6.70
C ASP A 94 8.06 -8.37 5.25
N LEU A 95 6.99 -9.03 4.77
CA LEU A 95 6.86 -9.41 3.37
C LEU A 95 6.86 -8.17 2.47
N CYS A 96 6.05 -7.18 2.78
CA CYS A 96 5.96 -5.94 2.02
C CYS A 96 7.26 -5.10 2.06
N PHE A 97 8.14 -5.32 3.03
CA PHE A 97 9.49 -4.74 3.06
C PHE A 97 10.56 -5.64 2.43
N SER A 98 10.21 -6.80 1.89
CA SER A 98 11.17 -7.69 1.24
C SER A 98 11.32 -7.37 -0.25
N ALA A 99 12.54 -7.48 -0.77
CA ALA A 99 12.77 -7.37 -2.22
C ALA A 99 12.08 -8.53 -2.96
N GLU A 100 12.09 -9.73 -2.36
CA GLU A 100 11.46 -10.94 -2.89
C GLU A 100 10.00 -10.68 -3.34
N PHE A 101 9.23 -9.93 -2.53
CA PHE A 101 7.83 -9.65 -2.84
C PHE A 101 7.66 -8.88 -4.15
N TYR A 102 8.44 -7.83 -4.34
CA TYR A 102 8.33 -7.00 -5.55
C TYR A 102 9.02 -7.63 -6.76
N GLU A 103 10.09 -8.37 -6.58
CA GLU A 103 10.82 -9.06 -7.65
C GLU A 103 9.95 -10.11 -8.33
N ARG A 104 9.03 -10.78 -7.58
CA ARG A 104 8.04 -11.72 -8.16
C ARG A 104 7.15 -11.08 -9.20
N PHE A 105 6.95 -9.76 -9.13
CA PHE A 105 6.07 -9.00 -10.01
C PHE A 105 6.83 -7.98 -10.87
N SER A 106 8.13 -8.15 -11.04
CA SER A 106 9.00 -7.21 -11.76
C SER A 106 8.69 -7.04 -13.25
N ASP A 107 7.88 -7.92 -13.85
CA ASP A 107 7.35 -7.76 -15.20
C ASP A 107 6.31 -6.63 -15.32
N TYR A 108 5.85 -6.08 -14.20
CA TYR A 108 4.87 -5.00 -14.13
C TYR A 108 5.49 -3.71 -13.62
N GLU A 109 4.98 -2.58 -14.11
CA GLU A 109 5.40 -1.26 -13.62
C GLU A 109 4.80 -0.96 -12.24
N TYR A 110 3.52 -1.33 -12.06
CA TYR A 110 2.77 -1.11 -10.83
C TYR A 110 2.19 -2.39 -10.25
N MET A 111 1.95 -2.34 -8.96
CA MET A 111 1.22 -3.34 -8.20
C MET A 111 0.05 -2.68 -7.49
N CYS A 112 -1.16 -3.21 -7.67
CA CYS A 112 -2.32 -2.85 -6.86
C CYS A 112 -2.51 -3.92 -5.78
N ILE A 113 -2.30 -3.56 -4.52
CA ILE A 113 -2.68 -4.43 -3.40
C ILE A 113 -4.17 -4.25 -3.14
N TYR A 114 -4.89 -5.38 -3.05
CA TYR A 114 -6.31 -5.45 -2.79
C TYR A 114 -6.57 -6.47 -1.68
N GLN A 115 -6.74 -6.05 -0.43
CA GLN A 115 -7.15 -6.92 0.68
C GLN A 115 -8.66 -7.18 0.63
N LEU A 116 -9.12 -8.29 1.24
CA LEU A 116 -10.53 -8.70 1.11
C LEU A 116 -11.51 -7.87 1.97
N ASP A 117 -11.03 -6.96 2.76
CA ASP A 117 -11.83 -5.91 3.40
C ASP A 117 -11.82 -4.57 2.61
N ALA A 118 -11.29 -4.60 1.39
CA ALA A 118 -11.43 -3.53 0.41
C ALA A 118 -12.66 -3.74 -0.48
N TRP A 119 -13.09 -2.68 -1.17
CA TRP A 119 -14.13 -2.72 -2.19
C TRP A 119 -13.80 -1.78 -3.34
N VAL A 120 -13.98 -2.25 -4.56
CA VAL A 120 -13.78 -1.46 -5.78
C VAL A 120 -15.14 -1.18 -6.44
N PHE A 121 -15.39 0.09 -6.80
CA PHE A 121 -16.67 0.51 -7.37
C PHE A 121 -16.67 0.51 -8.90
N ARG A 122 -15.50 0.72 -9.52
CA ARG A 122 -15.32 0.79 -10.98
C ARG A 122 -13.86 0.48 -11.33
N ASP A 123 -13.55 0.26 -12.59
CA ASP A 123 -12.17 0.01 -13.04
C ASP A 123 -11.49 1.32 -13.44
N GLU A 124 -10.56 1.78 -12.60
CA GLU A 124 -9.71 2.96 -12.85
C GLU A 124 -8.22 2.66 -12.71
N ILE A 125 -7.81 1.39 -12.70
CA ILE A 125 -6.39 1.00 -12.52
C ILE A 125 -5.49 1.76 -13.51
N ASP A 126 -5.81 1.70 -14.79
CA ASP A 126 -5.01 2.34 -15.83
C ASP A 126 -4.97 3.87 -15.70
N TYR A 127 -6.07 4.48 -15.27
CA TYR A 127 -6.11 5.92 -15.01
C TYR A 127 -5.14 6.30 -13.89
N TRP A 128 -5.17 5.58 -12.78
CA TRP A 128 -4.31 5.87 -11.63
C TRP A 128 -2.84 5.56 -11.90
N CYS A 129 -2.54 4.51 -12.65
CA CYS A 129 -1.17 4.21 -13.08
C CYS A 129 -0.61 5.33 -13.99
N ARG A 130 -1.41 5.87 -14.92
CA ARG A 130 -0.98 7.00 -15.77
C ARG A 130 -0.69 8.30 -15.02
N LYS A 131 -1.23 8.51 -13.80
CA LYS A 131 -0.86 9.64 -12.94
C LYS A 131 0.61 9.60 -12.52
N GLY A 132 1.23 8.43 -12.57
CA GLY A 132 2.66 8.26 -12.34
C GLY A 132 3.08 8.50 -10.89
N TYR A 133 2.20 8.22 -9.92
CA TYR A 133 2.56 8.22 -8.51
C TYR A 133 3.42 7.01 -8.17
N ASP A 134 4.34 7.16 -7.22
CA ASP A 134 5.11 6.03 -6.70
C ASP A 134 4.33 5.23 -5.66
N PHE A 135 3.40 5.90 -4.99
CA PHE A 135 2.42 5.31 -4.09
C PHE A 135 1.13 6.14 -4.10
N ILE A 136 -0.02 5.47 -4.13
CA ILE A 136 -1.33 6.06 -3.88
C ILE A 136 -2.19 5.11 -3.04
N GLY A 137 -2.85 5.67 -2.04
CA GLY A 137 -3.81 5.02 -1.16
C GLY A 137 -4.77 6.07 -0.59
N ALA A 138 -5.42 5.78 0.53
CA ALA A 138 -6.34 6.72 1.16
C ALA A 138 -5.61 7.83 1.95
N PRO A 139 -6.23 9.00 2.13
CA PRO A 139 -5.75 9.99 3.09
C PRO A 139 -5.86 9.46 4.52
N ILE A 140 -4.80 9.65 5.32
CA ILE A 140 -4.75 9.30 6.73
C ILE A 140 -4.86 10.55 7.58
N PHE A 141 -5.65 10.48 8.64
CA PHE A 141 -5.92 11.61 9.52
C PHE A 141 -5.21 11.48 10.86
N TYR A 142 -4.82 12.60 11.47
CA TYR A 142 -4.34 12.61 12.86
C TYR A 142 -5.44 12.11 13.79
N ALA A 143 -5.05 11.32 14.79
CA ALA A 143 -5.97 10.80 15.82
C ALA A 143 -7.18 10.03 15.28
N TYR A 144 -7.10 9.41 14.11
CA TYR A 144 -8.23 8.67 13.50
C TYR A 144 -8.79 7.54 14.39
N ASN A 145 -8.00 7.01 15.32
CA ASN A 145 -8.42 6.01 16.30
C ASN A 145 -9.03 6.61 17.58
N ASN A 146 -9.08 7.93 17.71
CA ASN A 146 -9.54 8.60 18.93
C ASN A 146 -10.97 9.15 18.76
N LYS A 147 -11.69 9.25 19.89
CA LYS A 147 -13.03 9.87 19.93
C LYS A 147 -13.03 11.36 19.53
N LYS A 148 -11.87 12.02 19.59
CA LYS A 148 -11.68 13.39 19.12
C LYS A 148 -11.10 13.38 17.70
N PHE A 149 -11.98 13.15 16.78
CA PHE A 149 -11.65 13.21 15.37
C PHE A 149 -11.14 14.58 14.94
N THR A 150 -10.13 14.58 14.08
CA THR A 150 -9.65 15.77 13.38
C THR A 150 -9.72 15.56 11.87
N ASN A 151 -10.14 16.57 11.15
CA ASN A 151 -10.13 16.58 9.67
C ASN A 151 -8.73 16.93 9.10
N LYS A 152 -7.70 16.92 9.94
CA LYS A 152 -6.32 17.20 9.51
C LYS A 152 -5.66 15.92 8.99
N VAL A 153 -5.30 15.96 7.73
CA VAL A 153 -4.56 14.85 7.07
C VAL A 153 -3.12 14.82 7.58
N CYS A 154 -2.66 13.65 8.02
CA CYS A 154 -1.27 13.42 8.40
C CYS A 154 -0.43 12.82 7.27
N GLY A 155 -1.07 12.23 6.27
CA GLY A 155 -0.37 11.61 5.15
C GLY A 155 -1.28 10.84 4.23
N ILE A 156 -0.64 10.11 3.32
CA ILE A 156 -1.27 9.15 2.42
C ILE A 156 -0.69 7.78 2.75
N GLY A 157 -1.56 6.80 2.95
CA GLY A 157 -1.21 5.43 3.29
C GLY A 157 -2.30 4.47 2.83
N ASN A 158 -2.61 3.46 3.67
CA ASN A 158 -3.54 2.39 3.39
C ASN A 158 -2.93 1.26 2.56
N GLY A 159 -2.28 0.32 3.25
CA GLY A 159 -1.64 -0.84 2.64
C GLY A 159 -2.61 -1.85 2.03
N GLY A 160 -3.89 -1.86 2.48
CA GLY A 160 -4.89 -2.83 2.04
C GLY A 160 -5.58 -2.52 0.73
N PHE A 161 -5.59 -1.24 0.31
CA PHE A 161 -6.04 -0.82 -1.02
C PHE A 161 -5.18 0.33 -1.53
N CYS A 162 -4.16 0.01 -2.32
CA CYS A 162 -3.20 0.98 -2.83
C CYS A 162 -2.58 0.53 -4.15
N ILE A 163 -2.05 1.49 -4.91
CA ILE A 163 -1.18 1.23 -6.06
C ILE A 163 0.23 1.69 -5.71
N ARG A 164 1.22 0.85 -6.01
CA ARG A 164 2.65 1.07 -5.76
C ARG A 164 3.44 0.90 -7.04
N ARG A 165 4.41 1.78 -7.28
CA ARG A 165 5.40 1.58 -8.34
C ARG A 165 6.45 0.58 -7.85
N ILE A 166 6.55 -0.57 -8.49
CA ILE A 166 7.44 -1.67 -8.09
C ILE A 166 8.91 -1.22 -8.03
N SER A 167 9.36 -0.51 -9.07
CA SER A 167 10.74 -0.01 -9.11
C SER A 167 11.09 0.96 -7.98
N HIS A 168 10.11 1.78 -7.54
CA HIS A 168 10.31 2.68 -6.41
C HIS A 168 10.42 1.93 -5.09
N CYS A 169 9.56 0.93 -4.86
CA CYS A 169 9.63 0.08 -3.67
C CYS A 169 10.97 -0.66 -3.61
N LEU A 170 11.40 -1.28 -4.71
CA LEU A 170 12.71 -1.94 -4.80
C LEU A 170 13.87 -0.98 -4.55
N LYS A 171 13.81 0.24 -5.11
CA LYS A 171 14.81 1.28 -4.84
C LYS A 171 14.91 1.61 -3.36
N MET A 172 13.77 1.72 -2.66
CA MET A 172 13.77 2.01 -1.23
C MET A 172 14.31 0.84 -0.41
N ILE A 173 13.91 -0.40 -0.73
CA ILE A 173 14.31 -1.61 0.00
C ILE A 173 15.79 -1.90 -0.21
N ASN A 174 16.27 -1.85 -1.45
CA ASN A 174 17.65 -2.15 -1.83
C ASN A 174 18.62 -0.98 -1.62
N SER A 175 18.15 0.10 -1.01
CA SER A 175 19.00 1.25 -0.75
C SER A 175 20.13 0.89 0.21
N ASN A 176 21.35 0.90 -0.30
CA ASN A 176 22.59 0.77 0.51
C ASN A 176 22.88 2.00 1.37
N GLN A 177 21.98 2.99 1.40
CA GLN A 177 22.13 4.17 2.24
C GLN A 177 21.99 3.77 3.71
N LYS A 178 23.13 3.61 4.37
CA LYS A 178 23.23 3.37 5.82
C LYS A 178 22.56 4.48 6.65
N LYS A 179 22.30 5.64 6.03
CA LYS A 179 21.67 6.82 6.67
C LYS A 179 20.67 7.44 5.70
N THR A 180 19.42 7.50 6.10
CA THR A 180 18.41 8.26 5.37
C THR A 180 18.24 9.61 6.04
N PHE A 181 18.64 10.66 5.37
CA PHE A 181 18.42 12.02 5.83
C PHE A 181 16.97 12.41 5.59
N ILE A 182 16.29 12.82 6.63
CA ILE A 182 14.90 13.29 6.55
C ILE A 182 14.91 14.82 6.47
N LYS A 183 14.08 15.36 5.57
CA LYS A 183 13.92 16.81 5.41
C LYS A 183 13.44 17.43 6.72
N PRO A 184 14.17 18.40 7.30
CA PRO A 184 13.88 18.89 8.66
C PRO A 184 12.53 19.61 8.77
N ILE A 185 12.22 20.51 7.84
CA ILE A 185 11.00 21.31 7.90
C ILE A 185 9.72 20.46 7.84
N PRO A 186 9.56 19.53 6.87
CA PRO A 186 8.42 18.62 6.86
C PRO A 186 8.35 17.72 8.11
N LEU A 187 9.50 17.28 8.62
CA LEU A 187 9.55 16.44 9.83
C LEU A 187 9.07 17.23 11.06
N ILE A 188 9.56 18.44 11.26
CA ILE A 188 9.12 19.32 12.35
C ILE A 188 7.62 19.57 12.25
N LYS A 189 7.11 19.88 11.05
CA LYS A 189 5.66 20.09 10.82
C LYS A 189 4.85 18.85 11.16
N LEU A 190 5.32 17.67 10.77
CA LEU A 190 4.66 16.40 11.09
C LEU A 190 4.56 16.19 12.61
N TYR A 191 5.68 16.33 13.33
CA TYR A 191 5.69 16.16 14.80
C TYR A 191 4.90 17.24 15.53
N TRP A 192 4.94 18.50 15.05
CA TRP A 192 4.12 19.58 15.61
C TRP A 192 2.63 19.28 15.49
N ASN A 193 2.19 18.75 14.36
CA ASN A 193 0.80 18.35 14.17
C ASN A 193 0.43 17.14 15.05
N TYR A 194 1.30 16.14 15.22
CA TYR A 194 1.07 15.08 16.20
C TYR A 194 0.92 15.64 17.61
N PHE A 195 1.74 16.60 17.97
CA PHE A 195 1.64 17.29 19.27
C PHE A 195 0.29 17.99 19.44
N LEU A 196 -0.25 18.60 18.40
CA LEU A 196 -1.52 19.34 18.49
C LEU A 196 -2.74 18.42 18.47
N TYR A 197 -2.69 17.33 17.72
CA TYR A 197 -3.88 16.54 17.38
C TYR A 197 -3.88 15.13 17.95
N ASP A 198 -2.77 14.57 18.38
CA ASP A 198 -2.73 13.22 18.95
C ASP A 198 -2.78 13.26 20.48
N ASP A 199 -3.86 12.69 21.04
CA ASP A 199 -4.10 12.64 22.49
C ASP A 199 -2.98 11.93 23.27
N LYS A 200 -2.26 10.98 22.65
CA LYS A 200 -1.12 10.32 23.31
C LYS A 200 0.03 11.30 23.56
N PHE A 201 0.26 12.22 22.63
CA PHE A 201 1.27 13.25 22.77
C PHE A 201 0.81 14.40 23.67
N THR A 202 -0.48 14.74 23.66
CA THR A 202 -1.00 15.86 24.48
C THR A 202 -1.08 15.53 25.95
N LYS A 203 -1.26 14.25 26.34
CA LYS A 203 -1.42 13.81 27.73
C LYS A 203 -0.12 13.50 28.46
N SER A 204 1.00 13.30 27.77
CA SER A 204 2.27 12.90 28.38
C SER A 204 3.35 13.97 28.27
N ILE A 205 3.70 14.58 29.39
CA ILE A 205 4.83 15.53 29.49
C ILE A 205 6.14 14.87 29.06
N LEU A 206 6.36 13.60 29.42
CA LEU A 206 7.56 12.84 29.04
C LEU A 206 7.66 12.65 27.50
N MET A 207 6.53 12.41 26.81
CA MET A 207 6.53 12.35 25.34
C MET A 207 6.83 13.70 24.72
N ARG A 208 6.34 14.80 25.30
CA ARG A 208 6.64 16.17 24.85
C ARG A 208 8.14 16.46 24.93
N LEU A 209 8.78 16.10 26.04
CA LEU A 209 10.23 16.30 26.24
C LEU A 209 11.09 15.45 25.28
N ARG A 210 10.57 14.30 24.83
CA ARG A 210 11.28 13.42 23.87
C ARG A 210 11.13 13.82 22.41
N ILE A 211 10.20 14.69 22.05
CA ILE A 211 9.97 15.12 20.67
C ILE A 211 11.21 15.80 20.08
N ILE A 212 11.80 16.76 20.75
CA ILE A 212 12.96 17.51 20.24
C ILE A 212 14.17 16.60 20.01
N PRO A 213 14.63 15.79 21.00
CA PRO A 213 15.69 14.82 20.76
C PRO A 213 15.37 13.84 19.63
N THR A 214 14.12 13.37 19.53
CA THR A 214 13.69 12.44 18.47
C THR A 214 13.77 13.07 17.10
N ILE A 215 13.34 14.34 16.95
CA ILE A 215 13.47 15.09 15.69
C ILE A 215 14.94 15.24 15.31
N ILE A 216 15.78 15.64 16.25
CA ILE A 216 17.23 15.83 16.03
C ILE A 216 17.86 14.49 15.58
N LEU A 217 17.61 13.40 16.31
CA LEU A 217 18.14 12.08 15.96
C LEU A 217 17.68 11.61 14.57
N LYS A 218 16.44 11.87 14.20
CA LYS A 218 15.92 11.52 12.87
C LYS A 218 16.49 12.41 11.76
N MET A 219 16.78 13.67 12.04
CA MET A 219 17.43 14.57 11.08
C MET A 219 18.85 14.12 10.74
N PHE A 220 19.59 13.62 11.71
CA PHE A 220 20.97 13.18 11.51
C PHE A 220 21.12 11.73 11.03
N GLY A 221 20.00 11.04 10.86
CA GLY A 221 19.88 9.74 10.17
C GLY A 221 20.92 8.71 10.57
N ASN A 222 20.68 7.96 11.63
CA ASN A 222 21.67 7.01 12.14
C ASN A 222 21.49 5.55 11.70
N ARG A 223 20.43 5.21 10.92
CA ARG A 223 20.11 3.83 10.58
C ARG A 223 19.52 3.70 9.18
N ASN A 224 19.68 2.52 8.56
CA ASN A 224 18.95 2.13 7.38
C ASN A 224 17.45 2.28 7.67
N THR A 225 16.76 3.07 6.88
CA THR A 225 15.38 3.47 7.13
C THR A 225 14.45 2.27 7.15
N ILE A 226 14.56 1.35 6.21
CA ILE A 226 13.69 0.15 6.12
C ILE A 226 13.91 -0.75 7.33
N GLU A 227 15.14 -1.06 7.68
CA GLU A 227 15.45 -1.88 8.86
C GLU A 227 14.97 -1.24 10.17
N TYR A 228 15.15 0.06 10.30
CA TYR A 228 14.62 0.81 11.45
C TYR A 228 13.09 0.66 11.57
N TYR A 229 12.36 0.77 10.46
CA TYR A 229 10.91 0.68 10.46
C TYR A 229 10.42 -0.74 10.71
N ARG A 230 11.08 -1.76 10.16
CA ARG A 230 10.80 -3.17 10.46
C ARG A 230 10.93 -3.47 11.95
N ILE A 231 12.05 -3.10 12.56
CA ILE A 231 12.32 -3.33 13.99
C ILE A 231 11.30 -2.60 14.87
N ASN A 232 10.83 -1.43 14.47
CA ASN A 232 9.87 -0.64 15.23
C ASN A 232 8.41 -0.92 14.85
N HIS A 233 8.15 -1.93 14.04
CA HIS A 233 6.80 -2.35 13.60
C HIS A 233 5.96 -1.20 13.03
N ILE A 234 6.57 -0.32 12.25
CA ILE A 234 5.88 0.75 11.54
C ILE A 234 5.30 0.17 10.26
N ASN A 235 4.03 0.43 10.01
CA ASN A 235 3.34 -0.07 8.84
C ASN A 235 4.01 0.39 7.54
N GLU A 236 4.11 -0.52 6.60
CA GLU A 236 4.85 -0.36 5.34
C GLU A 236 4.23 0.72 4.43
N ASP A 237 2.92 0.88 4.47
CA ASP A 237 2.18 1.86 3.69
C ASP A 237 2.56 3.31 4.05
N MET A 238 2.77 3.58 5.33
CA MET A 238 3.28 4.86 5.80
C MET A 238 4.67 5.16 5.25
N ILE A 239 5.50 4.13 5.11
CA ILE A 239 6.89 4.27 4.64
C ILE A 239 6.94 4.53 3.14
N PHE A 240 6.28 3.69 2.35
CA PHE A 240 6.22 3.86 0.89
C PHE A 240 5.38 5.08 0.47
N GLY A 241 4.36 5.42 1.25
CA GLY A 241 3.55 6.62 1.08
C GLY A 241 4.24 7.87 1.64
N THR A 242 3.74 8.38 2.74
CA THR A 242 4.12 9.69 3.30
C THR A 242 5.63 9.84 3.58
N TRP A 243 6.26 8.83 4.21
CA TRP A 243 7.68 8.94 4.60
C TRP A 243 8.63 8.95 3.40
N SER A 244 8.26 8.32 2.27
CA SER A 244 9.07 8.37 1.05
C SER A 244 9.32 9.80 0.55
N THR A 245 8.37 10.70 0.79
CA THR A 245 8.48 12.12 0.42
C THR A 245 9.36 12.93 1.37
N LEU A 246 9.48 12.49 2.62
CA LEU A 246 10.25 13.19 3.65
C LEU A 246 11.75 12.90 3.54
N SER A 247 12.13 11.81 2.90
CA SER A 247 13.53 11.42 2.69
C SER A 247 14.14 12.11 1.47
N TRP A 248 15.34 12.66 1.62
CA TRP A 248 16.05 13.24 0.48
C TRP A 248 16.50 12.22 -0.56
N GLY A 249 16.75 10.98 -0.14
CA GLY A 249 17.22 9.92 -1.05
C GLY A 249 16.12 9.30 -1.92
N PHE A 250 14.86 9.35 -1.48
CA PHE A 250 13.77 8.65 -2.16
C PHE A 250 12.89 9.57 -3.00
N ASN A 251 12.53 10.73 -2.49
CA ASN A 251 11.73 11.74 -3.18
C ASN A 251 10.47 11.14 -3.84
N GLY A 252 9.74 10.28 -3.08
CA GLY A 252 8.56 9.61 -3.58
C GLY A 252 7.50 10.59 -4.08
N LYS A 253 6.90 10.28 -5.22
CA LYS A 253 5.80 11.04 -5.79
C LYS A 253 4.48 10.45 -5.31
N ILE A 254 3.80 11.16 -4.42
CA ILE A 254 2.47 10.79 -3.91
C ILE A 254 1.45 11.90 -4.21
N PRO A 255 0.13 11.59 -4.27
CA PRO A 255 -0.90 12.61 -4.47
C PRO A 255 -1.05 13.54 -3.27
N CYS A 256 -1.72 14.67 -3.47
CA CYS A 256 -2.29 15.43 -2.37
C CYS A 256 -3.52 14.70 -1.77
N ALA A 257 -3.99 15.13 -0.60
CA ALA A 257 -5.10 14.48 0.10
C ALA A 257 -6.41 14.45 -0.71
N ASP A 258 -6.73 15.53 -1.42
CA ASP A 258 -7.95 15.62 -2.22
C ASP A 258 -7.91 14.67 -3.44
N GLU A 259 -6.74 14.48 -4.05
CA GLU A 259 -6.57 13.51 -5.13
C GLU A 259 -6.59 12.08 -4.59
N ALA A 260 -5.96 11.82 -3.44
CA ALA A 260 -5.99 10.53 -2.76
C ALA A 260 -7.43 10.13 -2.34
N ALA A 261 -8.25 11.10 -1.95
CA ALA A 261 -9.65 10.86 -1.64
C ALA A 261 -10.46 10.41 -2.86
N LYS A 262 -10.10 10.80 -4.08
CA LYS A 262 -10.75 10.27 -5.29
C LYS A 262 -10.37 8.81 -5.56
N PHE A 263 -9.18 8.41 -5.10
CA PHE A 263 -8.72 7.04 -5.20
C PHE A 263 -9.36 6.13 -4.16
N SER A 264 -9.29 6.48 -2.86
CA SER A 264 -9.77 5.60 -1.80
C SER A 264 -10.24 6.35 -0.56
N PHE A 265 -11.31 5.82 0.06
CA PHE A 265 -11.68 6.14 1.44
C PHE A 265 -11.31 4.98 2.36
N GLU A 266 -10.90 5.30 3.59
CA GLU A 266 -10.77 4.33 4.67
C GLU A 266 -11.59 4.79 5.88
N VAL A 267 -11.17 5.85 6.55
CA VAL A 267 -11.89 6.43 7.70
C VAL A 267 -12.67 7.67 7.29
N HIS A 268 -13.77 7.96 8.00
CA HIS A 268 -14.64 9.15 7.78
C HIS A 268 -15.19 9.24 6.35
N PRO A 269 -15.78 8.15 5.82
CA PRO A 269 -16.22 8.09 4.43
C PRO A 269 -17.29 9.13 4.09
N GLU A 270 -18.19 9.48 5.02
CA GLU A 270 -19.21 10.50 4.80
C GLU A 270 -18.60 11.89 4.55
N MET A 271 -17.65 12.30 5.41
CA MET A 271 -16.93 13.56 5.24
C MET A 271 -16.13 13.58 3.92
N LEU A 272 -15.46 12.48 3.58
CA LEU A 272 -14.71 12.39 2.33
C LEU A 272 -15.62 12.39 1.11
N PHE A 273 -16.79 11.76 1.19
CA PHE A 273 -17.81 11.76 0.14
C PHE A 273 -18.32 13.19 -0.14
N GLU A 274 -18.69 13.95 0.90
CA GLU A 274 -19.09 15.35 0.77
C GLU A 274 -17.98 16.19 0.12
N LYS A 275 -16.73 16.08 0.61
CA LYS A 275 -15.58 16.79 0.04
C LYS A 275 -15.27 16.39 -1.40
N ASN A 276 -15.59 15.15 -1.79
CA ASN A 276 -15.42 14.64 -3.14
C ASN A 276 -16.61 14.95 -4.07
N GLY A 277 -17.43 15.93 -3.69
CA GLY A 277 -18.60 16.35 -4.48
C GLY A 277 -19.72 15.32 -4.54
N ASN A 278 -19.94 14.58 -3.45
CA ASN A 278 -20.87 13.47 -3.33
C ASN A 278 -20.61 12.34 -4.34
N GLN A 279 -19.35 12.08 -4.63
CA GLN A 279 -18.92 10.99 -5.50
C GLN A 279 -18.14 9.95 -4.71
N LEU A 280 -18.44 8.67 -4.98
CA LEU A 280 -17.65 7.56 -4.45
C LEU A 280 -16.25 7.56 -5.04
N PRO A 281 -15.23 7.14 -4.28
CA PRO A 281 -13.87 6.96 -4.77
C PRO A 281 -13.79 5.80 -5.77
N PHE A 282 -12.61 5.54 -6.33
CA PHE A 282 -12.35 4.32 -7.10
C PHE A 282 -12.60 3.06 -6.27
N GLY A 283 -12.15 3.06 -5.01
CA GLY A 283 -12.41 1.99 -4.05
C GLY A 283 -12.35 2.46 -2.59
N CYS A 284 -12.49 1.53 -1.67
CA CYS A 284 -12.33 1.79 -0.23
C CYS A 284 -11.65 0.62 0.46
N HIS A 285 -11.19 0.83 1.71
CA HIS A 285 -10.60 -0.20 2.54
C HIS A 285 -11.23 -0.21 3.92
N ALA A 286 -11.18 -1.38 4.57
CA ALA A 286 -11.70 -1.61 5.92
C ALA A 286 -13.18 -1.16 6.07
N PHE A 287 -13.99 -1.37 5.01
CA PHE A 287 -15.37 -0.88 4.94
C PHE A 287 -16.26 -1.46 6.05
N GLU A 288 -16.01 -2.69 6.52
CA GLU A 288 -16.75 -3.25 7.66
C GLU A 288 -16.37 -2.59 8.99
N LYS A 289 -15.11 -2.19 9.13
CA LYS A 289 -14.56 -1.63 10.37
C LYS A 289 -14.97 -0.17 10.57
N TRP A 290 -15.06 0.58 9.47
CA TRP A 290 -15.29 2.01 9.51
C TRP A 290 -16.62 2.38 8.83
N ASP A 291 -17.58 2.77 9.65
CA ASP A 291 -18.85 3.37 9.21
C ASP A 291 -19.69 2.49 8.26
N TYR A 292 -19.64 1.14 8.40
CA TYR A 292 -20.45 0.27 7.55
C TYR A 292 -21.94 0.60 7.64
N ASN A 293 -22.51 0.57 8.84
CA ASN A 293 -23.95 0.74 9.05
C ASN A 293 -24.45 2.16 8.70
N SER A 294 -23.63 3.18 8.95
CA SER A 294 -23.99 4.59 8.72
C SER A 294 -23.77 5.03 7.28
N PHE A 295 -22.79 4.48 6.60
CA PHE A 295 -22.39 4.92 5.26
C PHE A 295 -22.31 3.79 4.23
N TRP A 296 -21.42 2.80 4.41
CA TRP A 296 -21.09 1.83 3.36
C TRP A 296 -22.23 0.88 3.03
N SER A 297 -23.13 0.56 3.98
CA SER A 297 -24.28 -0.30 3.74
C SER A 297 -25.25 0.23 2.66
N LYS A 298 -25.15 1.50 2.28
CA LYS A 298 -25.89 2.10 1.16
C LYS A 298 -25.35 1.64 -0.21
N TYR A 299 -24.06 1.31 -0.28
CA TYR A 299 -23.33 1.08 -1.53
C TYR A 299 -22.74 -0.34 -1.65
N ILE A 300 -22.47 -1.00 -0.53
CA ILE A 300 -21.87 -2.34 -0.47
C ILE A 300 -22.88 -3.29 0.16
N LYS A 301 -23.22 -4.36 -0.58
CA LYS A 301 -24.14 -5.43 -0.15
C LYS A 301 -23.42 -6.78 -0.26
N PHE A 302 -23.61 -7.65 0.73
CA PHE A 302 -23.08 -9.00 0.76
C PHE A 302 -23.95 -9.92 1.62
#